data_304ac08e704c0342e9b9e0aaa19f81cc
#
_entry.id   304ac08e704c0342e9b9e0aaa19f81cc
#
_cell.length_a   1.000
_cell.length_b   1.000
_cell.length_c   1.000
_cell.angle_alpha   90.00
_cell.angle_beta   90.00
_cell.angle_gamma   90.00
#
_symmetry.space_group_name_H-M   'P 1'
#
loop_
_entity.id
_entity.type
_entity.pdbx_description
1 polymer ?
#
loop_
_entity_poly.entity_id
_entity_poly.type
_entity_poly.pdbx_seq_one_letter_code
_entity_poly.pdbx_strand_id
1 'polypeptide(L)'
;MQAKLLTDEDFQNIAAFHTVTEVAAYLKEHPGYRNVLADMDENRLHRGEIEKLLVQSLYSDYTRLYRFSGMDQKKFLELYLKRYEMNLINYCLRIVFNHYQKPFDLDHKKIFFDKYSDLSIDKLITSGNIGELVENLKGTEYYAPLKRLENAENPTLFDYDLALNLYYFTTMWKKRKKILKHKELEIFTRDAGAKIDLLNLQWIYRAKKYYNMLPPDISTLLIPIHYRIHVDQLKDLVEAPSVDE
;
A
#
# COMPACT_ATOMS: atom_id res chain seq x y z
N MET A 1 15.58 -16.51 -1.16
CA MET A 1 15.07 -15.15 -1.30
C MET A 1 15.91 -14.09 -0.58
N GLN A 2 16.25 -14.26 0.70
CA GLN A 2 17.08 -13.29 1.44
C GLN A 2 18.40 -12.93 0.72
N ALA A 3 19.07 -13.91 0.11
CA ALA A 3 20.31 -13.72 -0.66
C ALA A 3 20.17 -12.91 -1.96
N LYS A 4 18.95 -12.44 -2.28
CA LYS A 4 18.65 -11.64 -3.47
C LYS A 4 18.10 -10.26 -3.15
N LEU A 5 18.08 -9.88 -1.88
CA LEU A 5 17.70 -8.53 -1.47
C LEU A 5 18.91 -7.60 -1.63
N LEU A 6 18.62 -6.33 -1.90
CA LEU A 6 19.64 -5.29 -1.87
C LEU A 6 20.16 -5.14 -0.44
N THR A 7 21.47 -4.99 -0.34
CA THR A 7 22.17 -4.70 0.91
C THR A 7 22.25 -3.20 1.18
N ASP A 8 22.69 -2.80 2.37
CA ASP A 8 22.92 -1.39 2.67
C ASP A 8 24.00 -0.78 1.74
N GLU A 9 25.00 -1.58 1.34
CA GLU A 9 26.02 -1.18 0.37
C GLU A 9 25.41 -0.94 -1.02
N ASP A 10 24.50 -1.83 -1.47
CA ASP A 10 23.78 -1.64 -2.74
C ASP A 10 22.97 -0.34 -2.72
N PHE A 11 22.29 -0.03 -1.62
CA PHE A 11 21.55 1.23 -1.48
C PHE A 11 22.47 2.46 -1.50
N GLN A 12 23.64 2.40 -0.88
CA GLN A 12 24.63 3.48 -0.93
C GLN A 12 25.16 3.70 -2.34
N ASN A 13 25.48 2.60 -3.07
CA ASN A 13 25.91 2.67 -4.45
C ASN A 13 24.83 3.27 -5.35
N ILE A 14 23.58 2.82 -5.22
CA ILE A 14 22.46 3.35 -6.01
C ILE A 14 22.23 4.84 -5.71
N ALA A 15 22.36 5.26 -4.46
CA ALA A 15 22.19 6.66 -4.07
C ALA A 15 23.30 7.59 -4.62
N ALA A 16 24.45 7.05 -5.00
CA ALA A 16 25.56 7.79 -5.58
C ALA A 16 25.40 8.01 -7.10
N PHE A 17 24.51 7.30 -7.77
CA PHE A 17 24.28 7.46 -9.21
C PHE A 17 23.50 8.74 -9.51
N HIS A 18 23.80 9.31 -10.68
CA HIS A 18 23.19 10.58 -11.11
C HIS A 18 22.09 10.39 -12.16
N THR A 19 22.03 9.21 -12.80
CA THR A 19 21.10 8.94 -13.89
C THR A 19 20.28 7.67 -13.64
N VAL A 20 19.09 7.64 -14.25
CA VAL A 20 18.22 6.46 -14.23
C VAL A 20 18.90 5.28 -14.95
N THR A 21 19.68 5.54 -15.98
CA THR A 21 20.42 4.53 -16.75
C THR A 21 21.47 3.82 -15.90
N GLU A 22 22.22 4.55 -15.07
CA GLU A 22 23.21 3.97 -14.13
C GLU A 22 22.54 3.06 -13.10
N VAL A 23 21.41 3.50 -12.53
CA VAL A 23 20.61 2.67 -11.59
C VAL A 23 20.12 1.40 -12.29
N ALA A 24 19.62 1.52 -13.52
CA ALA A 24 19.13 0.39 -14.30
C ALA A 24 20.24 -0.63 -14.61
N ALA A 25 21.41 -0.16 -15.05
CA ALA A 25 22.57 -1.00 -15.32
C ALA A 25 23.02 -1.75 -14.05
N TYR A 26 23.09 -1.07 -12.92
CA TYR A 26 23.44 -1.69 -11.65
C TYR A 26 22.45 -2.78 -11.24
N LEU A 27 21.15 -2.50 -11.31
CA LEU A 27 20.09 -3.46 -10.96
C LEU A 27 20.08 -4.66 -11.94
N LYS A 28 20.42 -4.45 -13.22
CA LYS A 28 20.51 -5.51 -14.23
C LYS A 28 21.59 -6.54 -13.90
N GLU A 29 22.69 -6.12 -13.30
CA GLU A 29 23.76 -7.02 -12.83
C GLU A 29 23.40 -7.70 -11.50
N HIS A 30 22.50 -7.13 -10.71
CA HIS A 30 22.15 -7.66 -9.39
C HIS A 30 21.31 -8.96 -9.51
N PRO A 31 21.68 -10.05 -8.80
CA PRO A 31 21.03 -11.37 -8.89
C PRO A 31 19.52 -11.36 -8.64
N GLY A 32 19.03 -10.38 -7.89
CA GLY A 32 17.61 -10.22 -7.56
C GLY A 32 16.77 -9.70 -8.71
N TYR A 33 17.35 -8.88 -9.59
CA TYR A 33 16.63 -8.13 -10.62
C TYR A 33 17.06 -8.47 -12.05
N ARG A 34 18.19 -9.15 -12.23
CA ARG A 34 18.74 -9.53 -13.53
C ARG A 34 17.71 -10.08 -14.51
N ASN A 35 16.89 -11.04 -14.07
CA ASN A 35 15.93 -11.70 -14.95
C ASN A 35 14.79 -10.79 -15.38
N VAL A 36 14.42 -9.81 -14.57
CA VAL A 36 13.32 -8.87 -14.85
C VAL A 36 13.77 -7.76 -15.76
N LEU A 37 15.07 -7.42 -15.68
CA LEU A 37 15.68 -6.32 -16.45
C LEU A 37 16.47 -6.82 -17.67
N ALA A 38 16.51 -8.13 -17.96
CA ALA A 38 17.36 -8.75 -18.98
C ALA A 38 17.14 -8.16 -20.38
N ASP A 39 15.86 -8.02 -20.77
CA ASP A 39 15.48 -7.59 -22.13
C ASP A 39 15.33 -6.07 -22.27
N MET A 40 15.83 -5.32 -21.29
CA MET A 40 15.63 -3.90 -21.19
C MET A 40 16.71 -3.12 -21.97
N ASP A 41 16.28 -2.18 -22.82
CA ASP A 41 17.17 -1.22 -23.48
C ASP A 41 17.47 -0.05 -22.53
N GLU A 42 18.66 0.00 -21.99
CA GLU A 42 19.11 0.99 -21.01
C GLU A 42 19.03 2.44 -21.52
N ASN A 43 19.12 2.64 -22.83
CA ASN A 43 19.12 3.97 -23.46
C ASN A 43 17.71 4.56 -23.63
N ARG A 44 16.68 3.73 -23.51
CA ARG A 44 15.27 4.15 -23.69
C ARG A 44 14.46 4.17 -22.41
N LEU A 45 15.13 3.98 -21.26
CA LEU A 45 14.44 3.84 -19.99
C LEU A 45 14.01 5.17 -19.38
N HIS A 46 12.74 5.22 -19.10
CA HIS A 46 12.18 6.18 -18.16
C HIS A 46 12.01 5.54 -16.79
N ARG A 47 12.11 6.33 -15.72
CA ARG A 47 11.88 5.90 -14.34
C ARG A 47 10.61 5.04 -14.20
N GLY A 48 9.52 5.43 -14.86
CA GLY A 48 8.25 4.71 -14.79
C GLY A 48 8.33 3.27 -15.33
N GLU A 49 9.16 2.99 -16.36
CA GLU A 49 9.35 1.64 -16.88
C GLU A 49 10.10 0.75 -15.89
N ILE A 50 11.13 1.28 -15.24
CA ILE A 50 11.85 0.56 -14.17
C ILE A 50 10.91 0.24 -13.01
N GLU A 51 10.13 1.21 -12.56
CA GLU A 51 9.14 1.01 -11.49
C GLU A 51 8.14 -0.10 -11.83
N LYS A 52 7.65 -0.18 -13.08
CA LYS A 52 6.77 -1.27 -13.53
C LYS A 52 7.47 -2.63 -13.47
N LEU A 53 8.71 -2.71 -13.96
CA LEU A 53 9.49 -3.95 -13.95
C LEU A 53 9.79 -4.42 -12.52
N LEU A 54 10.11 -3.51 -11.62
CA LEU A 54 10.29 -3.82 -10.20
C LEU A 54 8.99 -4.33 -9.54
N VAL A 55 7.85 -3.75 -9.88
CA VAL A 55 6.53 -4.23 -9.43
C VAL A 55 6.23 -5.62 -9.99
N GLN A 56 6.54 -5.90 -11.25
CA GLN A 56 6.41 -7.24 -11.83
C GLN A 56 7.30 -8.27 -11.14
N SER A 57 8.54 -7.88 -10.77
CA SER A 57 9.43 -8.71 -9.96
C SER A 57 8.79 -9.09 -8.63
N LEU A 58 8.22 -8.10 -7.95
CA LEU A 58 7.52 -8.30 -6.68
C LEU A 58 6.34 -9.27 -6.82
N TYR A 59 5.52 -9.15 -7.87
CA TYR A 59 4.42 -10.07 -8.13
C TYR A 59 4.91 -11.49 -8.47
N SER A 60 6.03 -11.60 -9.19
CA SER A 60 6.69 -12.87 -9.46
C SER A 60 7.16 -13.55 -8.16
N ASP A 61 7.77 -12.80 -7.27
CA ASP A 61 8.23 -13.31 -5.98
C ASP A 61 7.05 -13.70 -5.07
N TYR A 62 5.97 -12.91 -5.04
CA TYR A 62 4.73 -13.29 -4.37
C TYR A 62 4.18 -14.63 -4.90
N THR A 63 4.12 -14.77 -6.23
CA THR A 63 3.64 -15.99 -6.89
C THR A 63 4.48 -17.20 -6.51
N ARG A 64 5.81 -17.05 -6.45
CA ARG A 64 6.72 -18.11 -5.99
C ARG A 64 6.49 -18.47 -4.54
N LEU A 65 6.39 -17.48 -3.66
CA LEU A 65 6.10 -17.70 -2.24
C LEU A 65 4.77 -18.43 -2.07
N TYR A 66 3.72 -17.95 -2.73
CA TYR A 66 2.39 -18.55 -2.64
C TYR A 66 2.38 -20.01 -3.12
N ARG A 67 3.10 -20.32 -4.22
CA ARG A 67 3.20 -21.67 -4.78
C ARG A 67 3.82 -22.67 -3.80
N PHE A 68 4.85 -22.26 -3.06
CA PHE A 68 5.58 -23.12 -2.15
C PHE A 68 5.11 -23.03 -0.69
N SER A 69 4.08 -22.25 -0.42
CA SER A 69 3.52 -22.06 0.92
C SER A 69 2.49 -23.12 1.26
N GLY A 70 2.44 -23.51 2.53
CA GLY A 70 1.35 -24.31 3.10
C GLY A 70 0.06 -23.48 3.27
N MET A 71 -1.00 -24.13 3.74
CA MET A 71 -2.34 -23.51 3.84
C MET A 71 -2.37 -22.25 4.73
N ASP A 72 -1.71 -22.30 5.87
CA ASP A 72 -1.73 -21.15 6.82
C ASP A 72 -0.88 -19.97 6.29
N GLN A 73 0.27 -20.28 5.66
CA GLN A 73 1.08 -19.24 5.01
C GLN A 73 0.35 -18.60 3.82
N LYS A 74 -0.43 -19.37 3.06
CA LYS A 74 -1.28 -18.82 1.97
C LYS A 74 -2.31 -17.85 2.51
N LYS A 75 -3.01 -18.16 3.59
CA LYS A 75 -3.96 -17.24 4.25
C LYS A 75 -3.28 -15.94 4.68
N PHE A 76 -2.03 -16.01 5.16
CA PHE A 76 -1.26 -14.83 5.50
C PHE A 76 -0.90 -14.01 4.25
N LEU A 77 -0.45 -14.66 3.18
CA LEU A 77 -0.13 -13.99 1.91
C LEU A 77 -1.37 -13.32 1.30
N GLU A 78 -2.53 -13.97 1.37
CA GLU A 78 -3.82 -13.40 0.93
C GLU A 78 -4.19 -12.15 1.75
N LEU A 79 -3.96 -12.19 3.08
CA LEU A 79 -4.14 -11.02 3.92
C LEU A 79 -3.17 -9.90 3.56
N TYR A 80 -1.92 -10.23 3.26
CA TYR A 80 -0.91 -9.26 2.84
C TYR A 80 -1.19 -8.66 1.45
N LEU A 81 -1.80 -9.45 0.55
CA LEU A 81 -2.22 -9.01 -0.78
C LEU A 81 -3.17 -7.80 -0.74
N LYS A 82 -3.99 -7.69 0.30
CA LYS A 82 -4.94 -6.58 0.46
C LYS A 82 -4.29 -5.20 0.42
N ARG A 83 -3.02 -5.09 0.78
CA ARG A 83 -2.26 -3.85 0.62
C ARG A 83 -2.07 -3.47 -0.86
N TYR A 84 -1.81 -4.46 -1.71
CA TYR A 84 -1.66 -4.24 -3.15
C TYR A 84 -3.01 -3.93 -3.80
N GLU A 85 -4.08 -4.56 -3.34
CA GLU A 85 -5.46 -4.26 -3.76
C GLU A 85 -5.83 -2.82 -3.41
N MET A 86 -5.58 -2.41 -2.18
CA MET A 86 -5.79 -1.04 -1.73
C MET A 86 -4.99 -0.02 -2.57
N ASN A 87 -3.71 -0.30 -2.83
CA ASN A 87 -2.88 0.57 -3.66
C ASN A 87 -3.40 0.67 -5.10
N LEU A 88 -3.94 -0.44 -5.65
CA LEU A 88 -4.57 -0.46 -6.96
C LEU A 88 -5.83 0.41 -6.99
N ILE A 89 -6.72 0.27 -6.00
CA ILE A 89 -7.93 1.07 -5.89
C ILE A 89 -7.57 2.55 -5.73
N ASN A 90 -6.61 2.89 -4.88
CA ASN A 90 -6.13 4.28 -4.71
C ASN A 90 -5.54 4.87 -5.99
N TYR A 91 -4.84 4.07 -6.77
CA TYR A 91 -4.37 4.49 -8.08
C TYR A 91 -5.54 4.84 -9.02
N CYS A 92 -6.55 3.97 -9.09
CA CYS A 92 -7.75 4.21 -9.89
C CYS A 92 -8.54 5.43 -9.40
N LEU A 93 -8.72 5.58 -8.09
CA LEU A 93 -9.37 6.75 -7.48
C LEU A 93 -8.69 8.07 -7.88
N ARG A 94 -7.35 8.11 -7.85
CA ARG A 94 -6.59 9.31 -8.25
C ARG A 94 -6.80 9.67 -9.72
N ILE A 95 -6.83 8.69 -10.60
CA ILE A 95 -7.07 8.93 -12.04
C ILE A 95 -8.47 9.50 -12.26
N VAL A 96 -9.46 8.86 -11.66
CA VAL A 96 -10.87 9.24 -11.85
C VAL A 96 -11.18 10.60 -11.19
N PHE A 97 -10.68 10.81 -9.97
CA PHE A 97 -10.89 12.05 -9.21
C PHE A 97 -10.29 13.28 -9.90
N ASN A 98 -9.09 13.12 -10.45
CA ASN A 98 -8.40 14.22 -11.12
C ASN A 98 -8.77 14.34 -12.62
N HIS A 99 -9.70 13.54 -13.11
CA HIS A 99 -10.12 13.54 -14.52
C HIS A 99 -8.94 13.41 -15.49
N TYR A 100 -7.94 12.56 -15.16
CA TYR A 100 -6.82 12.36 -16.05
C TYR A 100 -7.27 11.73 -17.36
N GLN A 101 -6.92 12.37 -18.47
CA GLN A 101 -7.25 11.88 -19.82
C GLN A 101 -6.35 10.70 -20.27
N LYS A 102 -5.31 10.37 -19.51
CA LYS A 102 -4.44 9.23 -19.82
C LYS A 102 -5.16 7.93 -19.49
N PRO A 103 -5.08 6.92 -20.38
CA PRO A 103 -5.63 5.61 -20.10
C PRO A 103 -4.95 4.99 -18.88
N PHE A 104 -5.69 4.14 -18.18
CA PHE A 104 -5.15 3.35 -17.07
C PHE A 104 -4.04 2.44 -17.59
N ASP A 105 -2.86 2.55 -17.01
CA ASP A 105 -1.72 1.68 -17.34
C ASP A 105 -1.63 0.55 -16.29
N LEU A 106 -2.49 -0.43 -16.43
CA LEU A 106 -2.64 -1.55 -15.50
C LEU A 106 -2.41 -2.92 -16.11
N ASP A 107 -2.09 -3.01 -17.41
CA ASP A 107 -1.91 -4.29 -18.10
C ASP A 107 -0.85 -5.16 -17.44
N HIS A 108 0.23 -4.56 -16.97
CA HIS A 108 1.31 -5.25 -16.26
C HIS A 108 0.89 -5.86 -14.92
N LYS A 109 -0.27 -5.47 -14.36
CA LYS A 109 -0.83 -5.97 -13.11
C LYS A 109 -1.92 -7.02 -13.31
N LYS A 110 -2.57 -7.02 -14.49
CA LYS A 110 -3.78 -7.79 -14.76
C LYS A 110 -3.60 -9.27 -14.46
N ILE A 111 -2.57 -9.92 -15.00
CA ILE A 111 -2.33 -11.36 -14.81
C ILE A 111 -2.21 -11.74 -13.32
N PHE A 112 -1.59 -10.87 -12.54
CA PHE A 112 -1.42 -11.10 -11.10
C PHE A 112 -2.74 -10.96 -10.35
N PHE A 113 -3.49 -9.88 -10.58
CA PHE A 113 -4.75 -9.64 -9.89
C PHE A 113 -5.84 -10.61 -10.31
N ASP A 114 -5.98 -10.95 -11.58
CA ASP A 114 -6.94 -11.97 -12.05
C ASP A 114 -6.71 -13.34 -11.41
N LYS A 115 -5.49 -13.62 -10.98
CA LYS A 115 -5.15 -14.91 -10.36
C LYS A 115 -5.34 -14.94 -8.85
N TYR A 116 -5.10 -13.83 -8.16
CA TYR A 116 -4.98 -13.81 -6.70
C TYR A 116 -5.96 -12.89 -6.00
N SER A 117 -6.73 -12.09 -6.72
CA SER A 117 -7.63 -11.07 -6.20
C SER A 117 -9.03 -11.21 -6.77
N ASP A 118 -10.01 -10.77 -6.02
CA ASP A 118 -11.41 -10.62 -6.48
C ASP A 118 -11.64 -9.28 -7.22
N LEU A 119 -10.61 -8.43 -7.32
CA LEU A 119 -10.68 -7.17 -8.06
C LEU A 119 -10.57 -7.42 -9.55
N SER A 120 -11.54 -6.94 -10.31
CA SER A 120 -11.51 -6.95 -11.78
C SER A 120 -10.86 -5.67 -12.30
N ILE A 121 -9.65 -5.77 -12.82
CA ILE A 121 -8.97 -4.63 -13.45
C ILE A 121 -9.80 -4.10 -14.62
N ASP A 122 -10.38 -4.97 -15.43
CA ASP A 122 -11.21 -4.57 -16.59
C ASP A 122 -12.39 -3.70 -16.16
N LYS A 123 -13.03 -3.99 -15.02
CA LYS A 123 -14.11 -3.15 -14.48
C LYS A 123 -13.58 -1.82 -13.93
N LEU A 124 -12.43 -1.85 -13.25
CA LEU A 124 -11.88 -0.63 -12.64
C LEU A 124 -11.45 0.39 -13.70
N ILE A 125 -10.85 -0.06 -14.81
CA ILE A 125 -10.38 0.83 -15.89
C ILE A 125 -11.51 1.44 -16.72
N THR A 126 -12.73 0.90 -16.67
CA THR A 126 -13.90 1.44 -17.36
C THR A 126 -14.64 2.53 -16.59
N SER A 127 -14.22 2.80 -15.35
CA SER A 127 -14.87 3.77 -14.48
C SER A 127 -14.57 5.20 -14.95
N GLY A 128 -15.62 5.97 -15.29
CA GLY A 128 -15.50 7.37 -15.68
C GLY A 128 -15.61 8.37 -14.52
N ASN A 129 -16.13 7.93 -13.37
CA ASN A 129 -16.30 8.72 -12.16
C ASN A 129 -16.20 7.85 -10.91
N ILE A 130 -16.13 8.50 -9.74
CA ILE A 130 -15.94 7.81 -8.45
C ILE A 130 -17.11 6.87 -8.14
N GLY A 131 -18.35 7.29 -8.40
CA GLY A 131 -19.53 6.46 -8.16
C GLY A 131 -19.49 5.17 -8.96
N GLU A 132 -19.13 5.23 -10.24
CA GLU A 132 -18.91 4.04 -11.08
C GLU A 132 -17.75 3.17 -10.56
N LEU A 133 -16.66 3.79 -10.12
CA LEU A 133 -15.54 3.04 -9.54
C LEU A 133 -15.97 2.27 -8.30
N VAL A 134 -16.71 2.90 -7.40
CA VAL A 134 -17.24 2.27 -6.20
C VAL A 134 -18.22 1.14 -6.55
N GLU A 135 -19.15 1.36 -7.50
CA GLU A 135 -20.08 0.31 -7.96
C GLU A 135 -19.33 -0.87 -8.61
N ASN A 136 -18.25 -0.63 -9.33
CA ASN A 136 -17.41 -1.67 -9.91
C ASN A 136 -16.66 -2.52 -8.86
N LEU A 137 -16.59 -2.05 -7.62
CA LEU A 137 -16.07 -2.81 -6.47
C LEU A 137 -17.15 -3.66 -5.79
N LYS A 138 -18.40 -3.63 -6.25
CA LYS A 138 -19.50 -4.42 -5.68
C LYS A 138 -19.16 -5.92 -5.68
N GLY A 139 -19.41 -6.54 -4.55
CA GLY A 139 -19.01 -7.94 -4.31
C GLY A 139 -17.63 -8.10 -3.68
N THR A 140 -16.83 -7.05 -3.61
CA THR A 140 -15.58 -7.04 -2.86
C THR A 140 -15.75 -6.44 -1.46
N GLU A 141 -14.79 -6.68 -0.58
CA GLU A 141 -14.79 -6.13 0.78
C GLU A 141 -14.56 -4.60 0.82
N TYR A 142 -14.12 -3.99 -0.27
CA TYR A 142 -13.86 -2.55 -0.40
C TYR A 142 -15.12 -1.75 -0.71
N TYR A 143 -16.16 -2.39 -1.24
CA TYR A 143 -17.40 -1.70 -1.61
C TYR A 143 -18.04 -0.97 -0.42
N ALA A 144 -18.28 -1.68 0.68
CA ALA A 144 -19.02 -1.12 1.81
C ALA A 144 -18.32 0.07 2.49
N PRO A 145 -17.00 0.06 2.75
CA PRO A 145 -16.29 1.23 3.27
C PRO A 145 -16.38 2.46 2.36
N LEU A 146 -16.21 2.28 1.04
CA LEU A 146 -16.21 3.39 0.09
C LEU A 146 -17.62 3.90 -0.22
N LYS A 147 -18.61 3.01 -0.29
CA LYS A 147 -20.00 3.38 -0.53
C LYS A 147 -20.58 4.31 0.54
N ARG A 148 -20.11 4.20 1.78
CA ARG A 148 -20.52 5.08 2.88
C ARG A 148 -20.15 6.53 2.63
N LEU A 149 -19.05 6.79 1.91
CA LEU A 149 -18.58 8.13 1.61
C LEU A 149 -19.44 8.86 0.56
N GLU A 150 -20.22 8.14 -0.24
CA GLU A 150 -21.16 8.78 -1.17
C GLU A 150 -22.26 9.62 -0.47
N ASN A 151 -22.52 9.30 0.81
CA ASN A 151 -23.46 10.05 1.64
C ASN A 151 -22.80 11.20 2.39
N ALA A 152 -21.48 11.36 2.29
CA ALA A 152 -20.76 12.46 2.91
C ALA A 152 -20.88 13.73 2.08
N GLU A 153 -20.86 14.87 2.74
CA GLU A 153 -20.90 16.17 2.07
C GLU A 153 -19.52 16.47 1.45
N ASN A 154 -19.44 16.39 0.11
CA ASN A 154 -18.23 16.65 -0.68
C ASN A 154 -17.00 15.81 -0.29
N PRO A 155 -17.06 14.48 -0.40
CA PRO A 155 -15.92 13.62 -0.04
C PRO A 155 -14.73 13.90 -0.95
N THR A 156 -13.56 14.03 -0.34
CA THR A 156 -12.28 14.26 -1.01
C THR A 156 -11.57 12.95 -1.31
N LEU A 157 -10.54 13.00 -2.17
CA LEU A 157 -9.67 11.84 -2.40
C LEU A 157 -9.02 11.34 -1.11
N PHE A 158 -8.74 12.24 -0.17
CA PHE A 158 -8.19 11.90 1.13
C PHE A 158 -9.14 11.03 1.95
N ASP A 159 -10.45 11.30 1.92
CA ASP A 159 -11.45 10.52 2.67
C ASP A 159 -11.52 9.07 2.16
N TYR A 160 -11.42 8.87 0.84
CA TYR A 160 -11.36 7.54 0.24
C TYR A 160 -10.07 6.80 0.61
N ASP A 161 -8.90 7.46 0.54
CA ASP A 161 -7.62 6.87 0.95
C ASP A 161 -7.64 6.51 2.45
N LEU A 162 -8.16 7.39 3.29
CA LEU A 162 -8.32 7.16 4.73
C LEU A 162 -9.21 5.95 5.01
N ALA A 163 -10.38 5.86 4.37
CA ALA A 163 -11.31 4.75 4.55
C ALA A 163 -10.66 3.40 4.18
N LEU A 164 -9.90 3.35 3.09
CA LEU A 164 -9.17 2.17 2.67
C LEU A 164 -8.05 1.81 3.65
N ASN A 165 -7.29 2.79 4.12
CA ASN A 165 -6.22 2.58 5.11
C ASN A 165 -6.77 2.05 6.44
N LEU A 166 -7.81 2.68 6.98
CA LEU A 166 -8.47 2.24 8.20
C LEU A 166 -9.02 0.81 8.05
N TYR A 167 -9.67 0.53 6.91
CA TYR A 167 -10.18 -0.81 6.62
C TYR A 167 -9.05 -1.85 6.58
N TYR A 168 -7.95 -1.57 5.88
CA TYR A 168 -6.81 -2.47 5.77
C TYR A 168 -6.20 -2.78 7.13
N PHE A 169 -5.82 -1.77 7.90
CA PHE A 169 -5.14 -1.98 9.19
C PHE A 169 -6.05 -2.66 10.21
N THR A 170 -7.31 -2.27 10.31
CA THR A 170 -8.26 -2.89 11.25
C THR A 170 -8.55 -4.34 10.88
N THR A 171 -8.70 -4.64 9.59
CA THR A 171 -8.92 -6.01 9.10
C THR A 171 -7.71 -6.88 9.35
N MET A 172 -6.51 -6.41 9.00
CA MET A 172 -5.25 -7.11 9.20
C MET A 172 -5.01 -7.40 10.69
N TRP A 173 -5.21 -6.40 11.55
CA TRP A 173 -5.04 -6.54 12.99
C TRP A 173 -6.02 -7.53 13.61
N LYS A 174 -7.28 -7.49 13.19
CA LYS A 174 -8.32 -8.41 13.66
C LYS A 174 -8.06 -9.85 13.20
N LYS A 175 -7.68 -10.05 11.95
CA LYS A 175 -7.48 -11.38 11.35
C LYS A 175 -6.18 -12.04 11.80
N ARG A 176 -5.14 -11.30 12.26
CA ARG A 176 -3.84 -11.85 12.63
C ARG A 176 -3.91 -13.02 13.62
N LYS A 177 -4.74 -12.89 14.67
CA LYS A 177 -4.91 -13.92 15.71
C LYS A 177 -5.58 -15.20 15.20
N LYS A 178 -6.31 -15.12 14.09
CA LYS A 178 -6.96 -16.29 13.46
C LYS A 178 -6.02 -17.03 12.50
N ILE A 179 -5.09 -16.30 11.89
CA ILE A 179 -4.21 -16.80 10.83
C ILE A 179 -2.85 -17.23 11.39
N LEU A 180 -2.28 -16.43 12.30
CA LEU A 180 -0.94 -16.63 12.83
C LEU A 180 -0.98 -17.22 14.24
N LYS A 181 0.03 -18.02 14.59
CA LYS A 181 0.15 -18.69 15.90
C LYS A 181 1.56 -18.50 16.47
N HIS A 182 1.67 -18.63 17.78
CA HIS A 182 2.93 -18.64 18.51
C HIS A 182 3.89 -17.50 18.08
N LYS A 183 5.11 -17.84 17.73
CA LYS A 183 6.18 -16.91 17.36
C LYS A 183 5.85 -16.06 16.13
N GLU A 184 5.14 -16.61 15.16
CA GLU A 184 4.71 -15.86 13.97
C GLU A 184 3.74 -14.74 14.33
N LEU A 185 2.78 -15.01 15.23
CA LEU A 185 1.85 -14.00 15.73
C LEU A 185 2.58 -12.91 16.52
N GLU A 186 3.56 -13.29 17.33
CA GLU A 186 4.37 -12.35 18.11
C GLU A 186 5.16 -11.41 17.20
N ILE A 187 5.91 -11.98 16.24
CA ILE A 187 6.72 -11.20 15.28
C ILE A 187 5.83 -10.25 14.48
N PHE A 188 4.73 -10.76 13.92
CA PHE A 188 3.81 -9.94 13.14
C PHE A 188 3.14 -8.85 13.99
N THR A 189 2.71 -9.18 15.21
CA THR A 189 2.07 -8.20 16.11
C THR A 189 3.03 -7.08 16.47
N ARG A 190 4.32 -7.40 16.69
CA ARG A 190 5.37 -6.41 16.96
C ARG A 190 5.61 -5.51 15.76
N ASP A 191 5.77 -6.09 14.58
CA ASP A 191 6.04 -5.34 13.35
C ASP A 191 4.84 -4.45 12.96
N ALA A 192 3.66 -5.05 12.81
CA ALA A 192 2.45 -4.33 12.42
C ALA A 192 2.01 -3.31 13.48
N GLY A 193 2.13 -3.66 14.77
CA GLY A 193 1.77 -2.76 15.85
C GLY A 193 2.69 -1.54 15.94
N ALA A 194 4.01 -1.73 15.85
CA ALA A 194 4.96 -0.62 15.82
C ALA A 194 4.74 0.30 14.61
N LYS A 195 4.44 -0.30 13.45
CA LYS A 195 4.12 0.48 12.25
C LYS A 195 2.85 1.30 12.41
N ILE A 196 1.80 0.76 13.01
CA ILE A 196 0.55 1.48 13.26
C ILE A 196 0.78 2.64 14.22
N ASP A 197 1.50 2.43 15.32
CA ASP A 197 1.85 3.49 16.27
C ASP A 197 2.61 4.63 15.56
N LEU A 198 3.63 4.29 14.74
CA LEU A 198 4.39 5.28 13.97
C LEU A 198 3.52 6.04 12.95
N LEU A 199 2.59 5.36 12.28
CA LEU A 199 1.66 6.00 11.36
C LEU A 199 0.73 6.97 12.09
N ASN A 200 0.19 6.60 13.23
CA ASN A 200 -0.65 7.49 14.05
C ASN A 200 0.14 8.72 14.49
N LEU A 201 1.37 8.55 14.99
CA LEU A 201 2.25 9.68 15.33
C LEU A 201 2.52 10.58 14.11
N GLN A 202 2.85 9.99 12.96
CA GLN A 202 3.10 10.73 11.73
C GLN A 202 1.87 11.53 11.29
N TRP A 203 0.68 10.95 11.41
CA TRP A 203 -0.56 11.64 11.03
C TRP A 203 -0.89 12.78 11.99
N ILE A 204 -0.76 12.59 13.32
CA ILE A 204 -0.90 13.67 14.30
C ILE A 204 0.07 14.80 13.97
N TYR A 205 1.35 14.48 13.82
CA TYR A 205 2.39 15.48 13.51
C TYR A 205 2.03 16.27 12.25
N ARG A 206 1.68 15.58 11.15
CA ARG A 206 1.37 16.24 9.88
C ARG A 206 0.09 17.06 9.95
N ALA A 207 -0.94 16.56 10.60
CA ALA A 207 -2.22 17.22 10.78
C ALA A 207 -2.04 18.55 11.52
N LYS A 208 -1.24 18.56 12.59
CA LYS A 208 -0.92 19.78 13.34
C LYS A 208 0.00 20.73 12.57
N LYS A 209 1.15 20.23 12.09
CA LYS A 209 2.21 21.07 11.53
C LYS A 209 1.88 21.69 10.17
N TYR A 210 1.20 20.93 9.31
CA TYR A 210 0.99 21.34 7.91
C TYR A 210 -0.45 21.69 7.57
N TYR A 211 -1.41 21.16 8.33
CA TYR A 211 -2.83 21.33 8.01
C TYR A 211 -3.60 22.12 9.05
N ASN A 212 -3.00 22.44 10.20
CA ASN A 212 -3.64 23.15 11.33
C ASN A 212 -5.02 22.57 11.70
N MET A 213 -5.12 21.23 11.68
CA MET A 213 -6.37 20.53 11.97
C MET A 213 -6.71 20.62 13.45
N LEU A 214 -8.02 20.66 13.74
CA LEU A 214 -8.50 20.65 15.11
C LEU A 214 -8.40 19.25 15.74
N PRO A 215 -8.22 19.12 17.07
CA PRO A 215 -8.12 17.85 17.76
C PRO A 215 -9.23 16.83 17.42
N PRO A 216 -10.53 17.21 17.34
CA PRO A 216 -11.58 16.27 16.94
C PRO A 216 -11.36 15.68 15.55
N ASP A 217 -10.93 16.50 14.58
CA ASP A 217 -10.68 16.06 13.20
C ASP A 217 -9.48 15.13 13.14
N ILE A 218 -8.38 15.46 13.87
CA ILE A 218 -7.20 14.60 13.96
C ILE A 218 -7.59 13.22 14.51
N SER A 219 -8.44 13.17 15.52
CA SER A 219 -8.88 11.91 16.13
C SER A 219 -9.58 10.98 15.13
N THR A 220 -10.27 11.52 14.13
CA THR A 220 -10.93 10.72 13.09
C THR A 220 -9.97 10.06 12.11
N LEU A 221 -8.76 10.59 11.98
CA LEU A 221 -7.72 10.06 11.09
C LEU A 221 -7.01 8.83 11.66
N LEU A 222 -7.02 8.67 12.98
CA LEU A 222 -6.19 7.68 13.64
C LEU A 222 -6.69 6.26 13.43
N ILE A 223 -5.75 5.36 13.20
CA ILE A 223 -6.02 3.92 13.20
C ILE A 223 -6.38 3.53 14.64
N PRO A 224 -7.59 2.96 14.90
CA PRO A 224 -8.06 2.66 16.25
C PRO A 224 -7.40 1.38 16.81
N ILE A 225 -6.08 1.33 16.79
CA ILE A 225 -5.25 0.23 17.26
C ILE A 225 -4.11 0.83 18.05
N HIS A 226 -3.93 0.34 19.27
CA HIS A 226 -2.91 0.81 20.20
C HIS A 226 -1.98 -0.36 20.54
N TYR A 227 -0.71 -0.26 20.17
CA TYR A 227 0.26 -1.32 20.42
C TYR A 227 1.16 -0.99 21.63
N ARG A 228 2.00 0.02 21.52
CA ARG A 228 2.85 0.53 22.61
C ARG A 228 2.41 1.91 23.09
N ILE A 229 1.83 2.69 22.20
CA ILE A 229 1.27 3.99 22.53
C ILE A 229 -0.18 3.78 22.96
N HIS A 230 -0.45 4.02 24.24
CA HIS A 230 -1.79 3.87 24.79
C HIS A 230 -2.72 4.98 24.32
N VAL A 231 -4.03 4.71 24.40
CA VAL A 231 -5.06 5.65 23.95
C VAL A 231 -4.94 7.02 24.61
N ASP A 232 -4.63 7.07 25.90
CA ASP A 232 -4.48 8.33 26.66
C ASP A 232 -3.29 9.14 26.12
N GLN A 233 -2.15 8.49 25.86
CA GLN A 233 -0.97 9.14 25.26
C GLN A 233 -1.27 9.71 23.87
N LEU A 234 -2.00 8.96 23.03
CA LEU A 234 -2.42 9.48 21.73
C LEU A 234 -3.36 10.67 21.86
N LYS A 235 -4.27 10.64 22.86
CA LYS A 235 -5.17 11.72 23.15
C LYS A 235 -4.39 12.97 23.60
N ASP A 236 -3.44 12.82 24.52
CA ASP A 236 -2.57 13.92 24.96
C ASP A 236 -1.82 14.55 23.79
N LEU A 237 -1.26 13.72 22.88
CA LEU A 237 -0.59 14.20 21.67
C LEU A 237 -1.54 14.92 20.69
N VAL A 238 -2.78 14.48 20.58
CA VAL A 238 -3.80 15.13 19.74
C VAL A 238 -4.21 16.48 20.35
N GLU A 239 -4.38 16.54 21.68
CA GLU A 239 -4.82 17.74 22.41
C GLU A 239 -3.68 18.75 22.66
N ALA A 240 -2.40 18.35 22.58
CA ALA A 240 -1.26 19.25 22.74
C ALA A 240 -1.40 20.49 21.84
N PRO A 241 -1.12 21.69 22.33
CA PRO A 241 -1.33 22.93 21.57
C PRO A 241 -0.43 23.06 20.33
N SER A 242 0.76 22.48 20.38
CA SER A 242 1.74 22.55 19.30
C SER A 242 2.46 21.22 19.09
N VAL A 243 3.31 21.16 18.08
CA VAL A 243 4.17 20.00 17.78
C VAL A 243 5.42 19.99 18.66
N ASP A 244 5.77 21.13 19.24
CA ASP A 244 7.00 21.33 20.03
C ASP A 244 6.77 21.06 21.54
N GLU A 245 5.52 20.88 21.95
CA GLU A 245 5.09 20.45 23.27
C GLU A 245 4.78 18.95 23.31
#